data_ebc4d8d931252a246c83a865c3bc8e32
#
_entry.id   ebc4d8d931252a246c83a865c3bc8e32
#
_cell.length_a   1.000
_cell.length_b   1.000
_cell.length_c   1.000
_cell.angle_alpha   90.00
_cell.angle_beta   90.00
_cell.angle_gamma   90.00
#
_symmetry.space_group_name_H-M   'P 1'
#
loop_
_entity.id
_entity.type
_entity.pdbx_description
1 polymer ?
#
loop_
_entity_poly.entity_id
_entity_poly.type
_entity_poly.pdbx_seq_one_letter_code
_entity_poly.pdbx_strand_id
1 'polypeptide(L)'
;MDFCEQLLEFCAIEVNGTTKATFGEHDIDFKAPYPRVTMAEAIEKYTGFDITDKTEAEIRKAAEDLGIDVDDTMGKGKLIDEIFGEKCEPNFIQPTFITDYPKEMSPLCKEHRDNPELTERFELMVCGKEIANAYSELNDPIDQRERFEAQLKLADRGDDEATQFIDFDFLRALEYGMPPTSGMGIGMDRLIMFLTNNASIQEVLFFPQMKPEKKITVELNDEEKAVFELLKKADKIDLNELKDQSGLSNKKWDKSIKALTKHKLAKVNKTDDGLFVEMVQ
;
A
#
# COMPACT_ATOMS: atom_id res chain seq x y z
N MET A 1 22.93 -8.18 4.09
CA MET A 1 23.08 -6.71 3.99
C MET A 1 24.12 -6.31 2.95
N ASP A 2 25.36 -6.76 3.00
CA ASP A 2 26.44 -6.34 2.07
C ASP A 2 26.08 -6.52 0.59
N PHE A 3 25.45 -7.66 0.23
CA PHE A 3 24.97 -7.87 -1.14
C PHE A 3 23.89 -6.84 -1.55
N CYS A 4 22.95 -6.54 -0.63
CA CYS A 4 21.87 -5.60 -0.88
C CYS A 4 22.39 -4.18 -1.15
N GLU A 5 23.27 -3.67 -0.28
CA GLU A 5 23.82 -2.32 -0.44
C GLU A 5 24.70 -2.18 -1.68
N GLN A 6 25.51 -3.20 -2.02
CA GLN A 6 26.30 -3.21 -3.26
C GLN A 6 25.41 -3.27 -4.52
N LEU A 7 24.32 -4.04 -4.49
CA LEU A 7 23.38 -4.12 -5.61
C LEU A 7 22.69 -2.76 -5.85
N LEU A 8 22.26 -2.08 -4.80
CA LEU A 8 21.58 -0.78 -4.93
C LEU A 8 22.56 0.32 -5.35
N GLU A 9 23.79 0.34 -4.82
CA GLU A 9 24.86 1.23 -5.30
C GLU A 9 25.13 1.00 -6.78
N PHE A 10 25.26 -0.25 -7.23
CA PHE A 10 25.43 -0.59 -8.62
C PHE A 10 24.27 -0.08 -9.49
N CYS A 11 23.01 -0.31 -9.07
CA CYS A 11 21.84 0.17 -9.80
C CYS A 11 21.83 1.71 -9.93
N ALA A 12 22.17 2.42 -8.84
CA ALA A 12 22.24 3.89 -8.87
C ALA A 12 23.30 4.40 -9.87
N ILE A 13 24.48 3.77 -9.88
CA ILE A 13 25.55 4.12 -10.82
C ILE A 13 25.14 3.85 -12.27
N GLU A 14 24.55 2.68 -12.54
CA GLU A 14 24.12 2.30 -13.91
C GLU A 14 23.02 3.21 -14.45
N VAL A 15 22.08 3.62 -13.59
CA VAL A 15 20.93 4.45 -14.00
C VAL A 15 21.28 5.93 -14.06
N ASN A 16 21.98 6.46 -13.03
CA ASN A 16 22.22 7.89 -12.85
C ASN A 16 23.67 8.33 -13.16
N GLY A 17 24.58 7.38 -13.40
CA GLY A 17 26.01 7.65 -13.56
C GLY A 17 26.72 8.05 -12.25
N THR A 18 26.05 7.95 -11.11
CA THR A 18 26.52 8.31 -9.78
C THR A 18 25.76 7.53 -8.71
N THR A 19 26.29 7.45 -7.49
CA THR A 19 25.58 6.85 -6.34
C THR A 19 24.40 7.68 -5.84
N LYS A 20 24.25 8.92 -6.33
CA LYS A 20 23.24 9.87 -5.84
C LYS A 20 21.99 9.85 -6.69
N ALA A 21 20.85 10.03 -6.01
CA ALA A 21 19.55 10.25 -6.60
C ALA A 21 18.82 11.35 -5.83
N THR A 22 17.88 12.04 -6.48
CA THR A 22 16.98 12.99 -5.82
C THR A 22 15.58 12.39 -5.81
N PHE A 23 14.87 12.46 -4.70
CA PHE A 23 13.48 12.06 -4.59
C PHE A 23 12.68 13.12 -3.82
N GLY A 24 11.83 13.85 -4.55
CA GLY A 24 11.16 15.02 -4.01
C GLY A 24 12.16 16.08 -3.57
N GLU A 25 12.15 16.42 -2.29
CA GLU A 25 13.06 17.42 -1.69
C GLU A 25 14.33 16.78 -1.09
N HIS A 26 14.48 15.45 -1.19
CA HIS A 26 15.56 14.72 -0.54
C HIS A 26 16.63 14.27 -1.54
N ASP A 27 17.89 14.55 -1.20
CA ASP A 27 19.04 13.96 -1.87
C ASP A 27 19.43 12.67 -1.15
N ILE A 28 19.47 11.57 -1.89
CA ILE A 28 19.77 10.22 -1.42
C ILE A 28 21.14 9.82 -1.95
N ASP A 29 21.99 9.26 -1.12
CA ASP A 29 23.26 8.65 -1.56
C ASP A 29 23.21 7.13 -1.31
N PHE A 30 23.16 6.36 -2.39
CA PHE A 30 23.19 4.89 -2.36
C PHE A 30 24.61 4.31 -2.22
N LYS A 31 25.58 5.12 -1.78
CA LYS A 31 26.95 4.66 -1.57
C LYS A 31 27.04 3.75 -0.33
N ALA A 32 27.52 2.52 -0.52
CA ALA A 32 27.78 1.59 0.56
C ALA A 32 29.03 2.03 1.40
N PRO A 33 29.14 1.64 2.69
CA PRO A 33 28.18 0.85 3.47
C PRO A 33 27.04 1.70 4.06
N TYR A 34 25.84 1.10 4.23
CA TYR A 34 24.72 1.76 4.87
C TYR A 34 24.77 1.57 6.41
N PRO A 35 24.26 2.54 7.18
CA PRO A 35 24.04 2.38 8.62
C PRO A 35 23.19 1.14 8.94
N ARG A 36 23.46 0.49 10.04
CA ARG A 36 22.73 -0.65 10.60
C ARG A 36 22.27 -0.27 11.99
N VAL A 37 20.97 -0.24 12.20
CA VAL A 37 20.32 0.20 13.43
C VAL A 37 19.34 -0.87 13.85
N THR A 38 19.34 -1.28 15.10
CA THR A 38 18.32 -2.21 15.59
C THR A 38 16.98 -1.50 15.75
N MET A 39 15.88 -2.23 15.67
CA MET A 39 14.55 -1.67 15.90
C MET A 39 14.46 -1.03 17.30
N ALA A 40 15.02 -1.66 18.32
CA ALA A 40 15.05 -1.13 19.68
C ALA A 40 15.82 0.20 19.77
N GLU A 41 17.03 0.27 19.18
CA GLU A 41 17.82 1.52 19.13
C GLU A 41 17.08 2.65 18.38
N ALA A 42 16.38 2.31 17.30
CA ALA A 42 15.59 3.29 16.55
C ALA A 42 14.44 3.85 17.40
N ILE A 43 13.69 2.98 18.06
CA ILE A 43 12.57 3.39 18.92
C ILE A 43 13.09 4.24 20.10
N GLU A 44 14.12 3.79 20.79
CA GLU A 44 14.69 4.55 21.90
C GLU A 44 15.19 5.94 21.44
N LYS A 45 15.86 6.00 20.30
CA LYS A 45 16.39 7.26 19.73
C LYS A 45 15.31 8.28 19.43
N TYR A 46 14.20 7.86 18.84
CA TYR A 46 13.18 8.79 18.35
C TYR A 46 12.03 9.02 19.33
N THR A 47 11.83 8.12 20.30
CA THR A 47 10.74 8.23 21.28
C THR A 47 11.23 8.44 22.72
N GLY A 48 12.48 8.08 23.02
CA GLY A 48 13.03 8.02 24.38
C GLY A 48 12.56 6.80 25.18
N PHE A 49 11.85 5.85 24.54
CA PHE A 49 11.32 4.65 25.18
C PHE A 49 12.14 3.41 24.76
N ASP A 50 12.76 2.75 25.72
CA ASP A 50 13.45 1.47 25.51
C ASP A 50 12.44 0.33 25.60
N ILE A 51 12.28 -0.42 24.50
CA ILE A 51 11.36 -1.58 24.40
C ILE A 51 11.96 -2.88 24.98
N THR A 52 13.24 -2.89 25.33
CA THR A 52 13.94 -4.08 25.79
C THR A 52 13.30 -4.60 27.07
N ASP A 53 13.04 -5.90 27.14
CA ASP A 53 12.42 -6.59 28.27
C ASP A 53 11.07 -6.03 28.75
N LYS A 54 10.39 -5.21 27.94
CA LYS A 54 9.07 -4.66 28.25
C LYS A 54 7.95 -5.66 27.99
N THR A 55 6.96 -5.63 28.87
CA THR A 55 5.71 -6.37 28.70
C THR A 55 4.81 -5.69 27.67
N GLU A 56 3.84 -6.44 27.11
CA GLU A 56 2.82 -5.89 26.20
C GLU A 56 2.11 -4.67 26.82
N ALA A 57 1.76 -4.74 28.12
CA ALA A 57 1.09 -3.65 28.83
C ALA A 57 1.92 -2.37 28.93
N GLU A 58 3.24 -2.50 29.15
CA GLU A 58 4.16 -1.35 29.20
C GLU A 58 4.33 -0.71 27.82
N ILE A 59 4.43 -1.53 26.76
CA ILE A 59 4.54 -1.04 25.39
C ILE A 59 3.25 -0.38 24.93
N ARG A 60 2.09 -0.96 25.25
CA ARG A 60 0.78 -0.37 24.99
C ARG A 60 0.64 1.01 25.62
N LYS A 61 1.00 1.11 26.88
CA LYS A 61 1.00 2.40 27.57
C LYS A 61 1.94 3.42 26.92
N ALA A 62 3.13 2.99 26.51
CA ALA A 62 4.07 3.88 25.81
C ALA A 62 3.52 4.36 24.46
N ALA A 63 2.85 3.49 23.69
CA ALA A 63 2.20 3.85 22.44
C ALA A 63 1.08 4.89 22.67
N GLU A 64 0.22 4.68 23.68
CA GLU A 64 -0.80 5.66 24.09
C GLU A 64 -0.19 7.01 24.50
N ASP A 65 0.87 6.98 25.33
CA ASP A 65 1.58 8.19 25.77
C ASP A 65 2.23 8.95 24.60
N LEU A 66 2.60 8.24 23.53
CA LEU A 66 3.13 8.80 22.27
C LEU A 66 2.03 9.29 21.33
N GLY A 67 0.75 9.11 21.69
CA GLY A 67 -0.42 9.52 20.90
C GLY A 67 -0.70 8.63 19.70
N ILE A 68 -0.28 7.36 19.76
CA ILE A 68 -0.58 6.34 18.74
C ILE A 68 -1.94 5.73 19.05
N ASP A 69 -2.75 5.53 18.03
CA ASP A 69 -4.07 4.91 18.16
C ASP A 69 -3.89 3.39 18.32
N VAL A 70 -4.24 2.86 19.50
CA VAL A 70 -4.09 1.44 19.82
C VAL A 70 -5.44 0.85 20.22
N ASP A 71 -5.66 -0.40 19.83
CA ASP A 71 -6.84 -1.15 20.20
C ASP A 71 -6.50 -2.45 20.98
N ASP A 72 -7.52 -3.09 21.55
CA ASP A 72 -7.34 -4.27 22.39
C ASP A 72 -6.92 -5.54 21.62
N THR A 73 -6.95 -5.50 20.28
CA THR A 73 -6.57 -6.63 19.41
C THR A 73 -5.07 -6.72 19.20
N MET A 74 -4.37 -5.58 19.32
CA MET A 74 -2.93 -5.49 19.06
C MET A 74 -2.12 -6.24 20.11
N GLY A 75 -1.32 -7.23 19.67
CA GLY A 75 -0.32 -7.91 20.48
C GLY A 75 0.98 -7.07 20.64
N LYS A 76 1.93 -7.59 21.39
CA LYS A 76 3.22 -6.91 21.66
C LYS A 76 3.95 -6.54 20.37
N GLY A 77 4.02 -7.45 19.40
CA GLY A 77 4.70 -7.22 18.12
C GLY A 77 4.05 -6.08 17.34
N LYS A 78 2.71 -6.09 17.19
CA LYS A 78 1.97 -5.05 16.48
C LYS A 78 2.14 -3.68 17.13
N LEU A 79 2.12 -3.60 18.46
CA LEU A 79 2.34 -2.35 19.19
C LEU A 79 3.75 -1.76 18.93
N ILE A 80 4.77 -2.62 18.85
CA ILE A 80 6.13 -2.20 18.51
C ILE A 80 6.18 -1.68 17.07
N ASP A 81 5.52 -2.36 16.15
CA ASP A 81 5.43 -2.00 14.74
C ASP A 81 4.78 -0.62 14.55
N GLU A 82 3.65 -0.37 15.21
CA GLU A 82 2.97 0.92 15.17
C GLU A 82 3.84 2.07 15.74
N ILE A 83 4.56 1.82 16.86
CA ILE A 83 5.51 2.81 17.39
C ILE A 83 6.61 3.10 16.37
N PHE A 84 7.18 2.06 15.77
CA PHE A 84 8.24 2.21 14.79
C PHE A 84 7.75 2.93 13.53
N GLY A 85 6.62 2.50 12.96
CA GLY A 85 6.04 3.08 11.76
C GLY A 85 5.73 4.57 11.91
N GLU A 86 5.06 4.96 13.01
CA GLU A 86 4.67 6.35 13.19
C GLU A 86 5.79 7.28 13.65
N LYS A 87 6.71 6.80 14.48
CA LYS A 87 7.70 7.68 15.13
C LYS A 87 9.11 7.55 14.55
N CYS A 88 9.45 6.40 13.95
CA CYS A 88 10.83 6.15 13.50
C CYS A 88 10.98 6.20 11.99
N GLU A 89 10.12 5.51 11.21
CA GLU A 89 10.24 5.40 9.75
C GLU A 89 10.42 6.74 9.02
N PRO A 90 9.64 7.80 9.31
CA PRO A 90 9.75 9.06 8.59
C PRO A 90 11.13 9.74 8.71
N ASN A 91 11.93 9.33 9.67
CA ASN A 91 13.26 9.90 9.93
C ASN A 91 14.39 9.24 9.13
N PHE A 92 14.14 8.09 8.51
CA PHE A 92 15.14 7.37 7.72
C PHE A 92 15.14 7.85 6.26
N ILE A 93 15.75 9.02 6.02
CA ILE A 93 15.87 9.58 4.66
C ILE A 93 16.94 8.85 3.86
N GLN A 94 18.12 8.67 4.43
CA GLN A 94 19.23 7.93 3.80
C GLN A 94 19.04 6.42 3.95
N PRO A 95 19.55 5.62 2.99
CA PRO A 95 19.48 4.16 3.08
C PRO A 95 20.03 3.68 4.44
N THR A 96 19.17 3.00 5.21
CA THR A 96 19.50 2.52 6.56
C THR A 96 18.87 1.15 6.76
N PHE A 97 19.67 0.16 7.16
CA PHE A 97 19.16 -1.14 7.57
C PHE A 97 18.61 -1.08 8.98
N ILE A 98 17.37 -1.55 9.13
CA ILE A 98 16.76 -1.83 10.43
C ILE A 98 16.87 -3.32 10.68
N THR A 99 17.37 -3.72 11.84
CA THR A 99 17.65 -5.12 12.19
C THR A 99 16.95 -5.52 13.48
N ASP A 100 17.04 -6.81 13.83
CA ASP A 100 16.62 -7.36 15.12
C ASP A 100 15.13 -7.15 15.40
N TYR A 101 14.33 -7.57 14.43
CA TYR A 101 12.86 -7.54 14.51
C TYR A 101 12.35 -8.54 15.56
N PRO A 102 11.34 -8.17 16.36
CA PRO A 102 10.69 -9.10 17.28
C PRO A 102 10.16 -10.36 16.58
N LYS A 103 10.30 -11.49 17.26
CA LYS A 103 9.87 -12.81 16.77
C LYS A 103 8.38 -12.85 16.42
N GLU A 104 7.54 -12.18 17.21
CA GLU A 104 6.09 -12.16 17.05
C GLU A 104 5.65 -11.57 15.70
N MET A 105 6.34 -10.52 15.22
CA MET A 105 6.04 -9.87 13.93
C MET A 105 6.77 -10.50 12.73
N SER A 106 7.46 -11.62 12.93
CA SER A 106 8.31 -12.23 11.90
C SER A 106 8.11 -13.75 11.83
N PRO A 107 6.88 -14.25 11.50
CA PRO A 107 6.53 -15.66 11.63
C PRO A 107 7.30 -16.62 10.70
N LEU A 108 7.91 -16.11 9.63
CA LEU A 108 8.67 -16.91 8.65
C LEU A 108 10.19 -16.79 8.82
N CYS A 109 10.63 -15.95 9.78
CA CYS A 109 12.04 -15.66 9.96
C CYS A 109 12.65 -16.58 11.01
N LYS A 110 13.88 -17.00 10.76
CA LYS A 110 14.65 -17.78 11.72
C LYS A 110 14.93 -16.95 12.98
N GLU A 111 14.88 -17.62 14.13
CA GLU A 111 15.25 -17.04 15.42
C GLU A 111 16.68 -16.52 15.39
N HIS A 112 16.90 -15.35 16.02
CA HIS A 112 18.22 -14.75 16.14
C HIS A 112 19.10 -15.63 17.02
N ARG A 113 20.35 -15.88 16.59
CA ARG A 113 21.27 -16.83 17.22
C ARG A 113 21.66 -16.48 18.65
N ASP A 114 21.60 -15.21 19.02
CA ASP A 114 22.04 -14.71 20.34
C ASP A 114 20.87 -14.28 21.23
N ASN A 115 19.66 -14.08 20.66
CA ASN A 115 18.47 -13.67 21.40
C ASN A 115 17.20 -14.31 20.80
N PRO A 116 16.58 -15.28 21.49
CA PRO A 116 15.42 -16.01 20.97
C PRO A 116 14.13 -15.18 20.85
N GLU A 117 14.08 -13.98 21.43
CA GLU A 117 12.93 -13.08 21.27
C GLU A 117 12.97 -12.27 19.97
N LEU A 118 14.09 -12.33 19.25
CA LEU A 118 14.35 -11.60 18.01
C LEU A 118 14.51 -12.56 16.84
N THR A 119 14.57 -12.02 15.62
CA THR A 119 14.79 -12.77 14.39
C THR A 119 15.98 -12.23 13.59
N GLU A 120 16.61 -13.10 12.79
CA GLU A 120 17.64 -12.73 11.80
C GLU A 120 16.96 -12.09 10.57
N ARG A 121 16.42 -10.88 10.73
CA ARG A 121 15.72 -10.10 9.71
C ARG A 121 16.29 -8.69 9.61
N PHE A 122 16.28 -8.15 8.40
CA PHE A 122 16.45 -6.72 8.21
C PHE A 122 15.45 -6.18 7.21
N GLU A 123 15.13 -4.92 7.36
CA GLU A 123 14.51 -4.10 6.32
C GLU A 123 15.43 -2.95 5.95
N LEU A 124 15.40 -2.55 4.67
CA LEU A 124 16.13 -1.37 4.21
C LEU A 124 15.16 -0.21 4.02
N MET A 125 15.34 0.81 4.83
CA MET A 125 14.55 2.04 4.79
C MET A 125 15.22 3.11 3.97
N VAL A 126 14.44 3.79 3.11
CA VAL A 126 14.86 4.97 2.32
C VAL A 126 13.68 5.93 2.22
N CYS A 127 13.88 7.19 2.57
CA CYS A 127 12.82 8.22 2.57
C CYS A 127 11.55 7.79 3.28
N GLY A 128 11.68 7.17 4.46
CA GLY A 128 10.57 6.67 5.25
C GLY A 128 9.80 5.52 4.60
N LYS A 129 10.42 4.76 3.71
CA LYS A 129 9.79 3.62 3.02
C LYS A 129 10.73 2.42 3.00
N GLU A 130 10.18 1.25 3.31
CA GLU A 130 10.84 -0.03 3.08
C GLU A 130 11.05 -0.25 1.57
N ILE A 131 12.27 -0.55 1.15
CA ILE A 131 12.62 -0.94 -0.23
C ILE A 131 13.19 -2.34 -0.35
N ALA A 132 13.66 -2.92 0.74
CA ALA A 132 14.06 -4.32 0.78
C ALA A 132 13.76 -4.93 2.13
N ASN A 133 13.41 -6.21 2.13
CA ASN A 133 13.18 -7.04 3.32
C ASN A 133 13.88 -8.37 3.12
N ALA A 134 14.66 -8.80 4.09
CA ALA A 134 15.42 -10.04 3.99
C ALA A 134 15.61 -10.67 5.36
N TYR A 135 15.67 -12.01 5.37
CA TYR A 135 15.87 -12.78 6.59
C TYR A 135 16.50 -14.14 6.32
N SER A 136 17.04 -14.72 7.39
CA SER A 136 17.34 -16.16 7.40
C SER A 136 16.01 -16.90 7.45
N GLU A 137 15.78 -17.77 6.47
CA GLU A 137 14.53 -18.54 6.36
C GLU A 137 14.36 -19.49 7.53
N LEU A 138 13.17 -19.51 8.12
CA LEU A 138 12.82 -20.52 9.12
C LEU A 138 12.66 -21.86 8.42
N ASN A 139 13.58 -22.78 8.70
CA ASN A 139 13.64 -24.08 8.05
C ASN A 139 13.35 -25.27 9.00
N ASP A 140 12.90 -24.98 10.23
CA ASP A 140 12.42 -25.99 11.17
C ASP A 140 10.87 -26.09 11.09
N PRO A 141 10.32 -27.23 10.64
CA PRO A 141 8.87 -27.40 10.51
C PRO A 141 8.13 -27.39 11.85
N ILE A 142 8.81 -27.72 12.96
CA ILE A 142 8.20 -27.72 14.30
C ILE A 142 8.04 -26.27 14.78
N ASP A 143 9.11 -25.48 14.76
CA ASP A 143 9.05 -24.06 15.10
C ASP A 143 8.07 -23.31 14.17
N GLN A 144 8.09 -23.61 12.86
CA GLN A 144 7.16 -22.98 11.92
C GLN A 144 5.68 -23.27 12.27
N ARG A 145 5.38 -24.48 12.69
CA ARG A 145 4.02 -24.82 13.14
C ARG A 145 3.63 -24.01 14.38
N GLU A 146 4.52 -23.92 15.36
CA GLU A 146 4.29 -23.14 16.58
C GLU A 146 4.06 -21.65 16.28
N ARG A 147 4.79 -21.09 15.30
CA ARG A 147 4.59 -19.71 14.83
C ARG A 147 3.21 -19.52 14.21
N PHE A 148 2.79 -20.41 13.32
CA PHE A 148 1.44 -20.35 12.73
C PHE A 148 0.33 -20.48 13.78
N GLU A 149 0.49 -21.36 14.76
CA GLU A 149 -0.46 -21.50 15.88
C GLU A 149 -0.51 -20.24 16.77
N ALA A 150 0.64 -19.56 16.95
CA ALA A 150 0.67 -18.27 17.64
C ALA A 150 -0.04 -17.18 16.84
N GLN A 151 0.18 -17.11 15.53
CA GLN A 151 -0.51 -16.18 14.64
C GLN A 151 -2.04 -16.38 14.65
N LEU A 152 -2.54 -17.63 14.64
CA LEU A 152 -3.97 -17.91 14.76
C LEU A 152 -4.57 -17.34 16.05
N LYS A 153 -3.84 -17.39 17.15
CA LYS A 153 -4.32 -16.82 18.43
C LYS A 153 -4.44 -15.29 18.37
N LEU A 154 -3.56 -14.61 17.59
CA LEU A 154 -3.68 -13.18 17.33
C LEU A 154 -4.88 -12.88 16.43
N ALA A 155 -5.09 -13.66 15.37
CA ALA A 155 -6.27 -13.56 14.51
C ALA A 155 -7.59 -13.76 15.30
N ASP A 156 -7.63 -14.71 16.24
CA ASP A 156 -8.79 -14.93 17.11
C ASP A 156 -9.07 -13.74 18.05
N ARG A 157 -8.07 -12.92 18.36
CA ARG A 157 -8.24 -11.65 19.09
C ARG A 157 -8.76 -10.52 18.21
N GLY A 158 -8.76 -10.69 16.88
CA GLY A 158 -9.21 -9.72 15.90
C GLY A 158 -8.08 -9.00 15.15
N ASP A 159 -6.83 -9.45 15.27
CA ASP A 159 -5.74 -8.98 14.44
C ASP A 159 -5.93 -9.53 13.01
N ASP A 160 -6.35 -8.65 12.09
CA ASP A 160 -6.67 -8.98 10.69
C ASP A 160 -5.41 -9.10 9.81
N GLU A 161 -4.25 -8.69 10.29
CA GLU A 161 -2.95 -8.92 9.64
C GLU A 161 -2.36 -10.30 9.96
N ALA A 162 -2.82 -10.93 11.06
CA ALA A 162 -2.37 -12.26 11.45
C ALA A 162 -2.89 -13.35 10.50
N THR A 163 -2.14 -14.45 10.40
CA THR A 163 -2.51 -15.62 9.59
C THR A 163 -3.86 -16.18 10.00
N GLN A 164 -4.78 -16.30 9.04
CA GLN A 164 -6.16 -16.81 9.28
C GLN A 164 -6.27 -18.34 9.23
N PHE A 165 -5.24 -19.03 8.76
CA PHE A 165 -5.20 -20.51 8.65
C PHE A 165 -3.77 -21.02 8.62
N ILE A 166 -3.58 -22.29 8.98
CA ILE A 166 -2.28 -22.97 8.87
C ILE A 166 -2.13 -23.56 7.47
N ASP A 167 -1.05 -23.21 6.79
CA ASP A 167 -0.66 -23.83 5.51
C ASP A 167 0.05 -25.16 5.80
N PHE A 168 -0.72 -26.24 5.79
CA PHE A 168 -0.20 -27.59 6.02
C PHE A 168 0.66 -28.11 4.86
N ASP A 169 0.46 -27.60 3.64
CA ASP A 169 1.30 -28.00 2.49
C ASP A 169 2.68 -27.32 2.59
N PHE A 170 2.72 -26.10 3.06
CA PHE A 170 3.98 -25.41 3.38
C PHE A 170 4.77 -26.15 4.49
N LEU A 171 4.11 -26.51 5.60
CA LEU A 171 4.74 -27.28 6.68
C LEU A 171 5.29 -28.60 6.17
N ARG A 172 4.49 -29.34 5.39
CA ARG A 172 4.91 -30.62 4.79
C ARG A 172 6.09 -30.43 3.83
N ALA A 173 6.15 -29.34 3.07
CA ALA A 173 7.28 -29.03 2.23
C ALA A 173 8.58 -28.84 3.04
N LEU A 174 8.49 -28.17 4.20
CA LEU A 174 9.63 -28.04 5.12
C LEU A 174 10.11 -29.37 5.69
N GLU A 175 9.19 -30.32 5.93
CA GLU A 175 9.50 -31.69 6.42
C GLU A 175 10.36 -32.49 5.42
N TYR A 176 10.29 -32.19 4.12
CA TYR A 176 11.18 -32.78 3.11
C TYR A 176 12.62 -32.26 3.18
N GLY A 177 12.84 -31.19 3.90
CA GLY A 177 14.13 -30.59 4.18
C GLY A 177 14.40 -29.33 3.36
N MET A 178 14.52 -28.20 4.07
CA MET A 178 14.98 -26.94 3.52
C MET A 178 16.40 -26.69 4.04
N PRO A 179 17.41 -26.51 3.17
CA PRO A 179 18.75 -26.18 3.62
C PRO A 179 18.82 -24.80 4.26
N PRO A 180 19.86 -24.47 5.04
CA PRO A 180 20.09 -23.10 5.49
C PRO A 180 20.08 -22.14 4.31
N THR A 181 19.15 -21.22 4.32
CA THR A 181 18.85 -20.30 3.21
C THR A 181 18.55 -18.91 3.77
N SER A 182 18.88 -17.88 3.03
CA SER A 182 18.37 -16.53 3.25
C SER A 182 17.61 -16.07 2.02
N GLY A 183 16.48 -15.40 2.26
CA GLY A 183 15.66 -14.78 1.23
C GLY A 183 15.76 -13.26 1.28
N MET A 184 15.59 -12.60 0.14
CA MET A 184 15.52 -11.16 0.06
C MET A 184 14.49 -10.72 -0.99
N GLY A 185 13.54 -9.89 -0.57
CA GLY A 185 12.63 -9.18 -1.45
C GLY A 185 13.10 -7.73 -1.65
N ILE A 186 13.05 -7.25 -2.88
CA ILE A 186 13.31 -5.84 -3.21
C ILE A 186 12.10 -5.28 -3.93
N GLY A 187 11.56 -4.16 -3.44
CA GLY A 187 10.48 -3.42 -4.07
C GLY A 187 10.98 -2.68 -5.31
N MET A 188 10.98 -3.36 -6.47
CA MET A 188 11.52 -2.81 -7.72
C MET A 188 10.84 -1.49 -8.11
N ASP A 189 9.52 -1.40 -7.97
CA ASP A 189 8.80 -0.17 -8.31
C ASP A 189 9.24 0.98 -7.40
N ARG A 190 9.39 0.76 -6.10
CA ARG A 190 9.90 1.77 -5.16
C ARG A 190 11.33 2.17 -5.47
N LEU A 191 12.20 1.23 -5.79
CA LEU A 191 13.58 1.52 -6.19
C LEU A 191 13.62 2.40 -7.45
N ILE A 192 12.81 2.06 -8.46
CA ILE A 192 12.70 2.87 -9.68
C ILE A 192 12.18 4.27 -9.37
N MET A 193 11.15 4.40 -8.51
CA MET A 193 10.65 5.71 -8.07
C MET A 193 11.78 6.59 -7.49
N PHE A 194 12.63 6.03 -6.61
CA PHE A 194 13.75 6.77 -6.03
C PHE A 194 14.82 7.14 -7.05
N LEU A 195 15.20 6.21 -7.91
CA LEU A 195 16.25 6.44 -8.91
C LEU A 195 15.84 7.42 -10.02
N THR A 196 14.54 7.55 -10.29
CA THR A 196 13.99 8.36 -11.39
C THR A 196 13.20 9.58 -10.93
N ASN A 197 13.16 9.85 -9.62
CA ASN A 197 12.41 10.96 -9.01
C ASN A 197 10.91 10.96 -9.36
N ASN A 198 10.27 9.81 -9.35
CA ASN A 198 8.83 9.69 -9.59
C ASN A 198 8.11 9.44 -8.27
N ALA A 199 7.27 10.38 -7.83
CA ALA A 199 6.57 10.28 -6.54
C ALA A 199 5.42 9.27 -6.53
N SER A 200 4.87 8.95 -7.71
CA SER A 200 3.73 8.02 -7.86
C SER A 200 4.18 6.70 -8.48
N ILE A 201 3.76 5.59 -7.86
CA ILE A 201 4.00 4.25 -8.42
C ILE A 201 3.36 4.06 -9.81
N GLN A 202 2.27 4.79 -10.12
CA GLN A 202 1.62 4.73 -11.43
C GLN A 202 2.52 5.22 -12.57
N GLU A 203 3.49 6.06 -12.28
CA GLU A 203 4.43 6.61 -13.26
C GLU A 203 5.55 5.62 -13.64
N VAL A 204 5.77 4.60 -12.80
CA VAL A 204 6.81 3.58 -13.01
C VAL A 204 6.25 2.22 -13.43
N LEU A 205 4.95 1.98 -13.26
CA LEU A 205 4.29 0.75 -13.69
C LEU A 205 3.99 0.79 -15.20
N PHE A 206 4.46 -0.20 -15.96
CA PHE A 206 4.14 -0.32 -17.39
C PHE A 206 2.68 -0.61 -17.67
N PHE A 207 2.03 -1.41 -16.80
CA PHE A 207 0.64 -1.86 -16.96
C PHE A 207 -0.12 -1.74 -15.62
N PRO A 208 -0.40 -0.50 -15.16
CA PRO A 208 -1.11 -0.33 -13.89
C PRO A 208 -2.54 -0.87 -14.00
N GLN A 209 -2.95 -1.65 -13.01
CA GLN A 209 -4.34 -2.06 -12.90
C GLN A 209 -5.17 -0.85 -12.45
N MET A 210 -6.01 -0.36 -13.35
CA MET A 210 -6.96 0.71 -13.06
C MET A 210 -8.23 0.11 -12.47
N LYS A 211 -8.81 0.76 -11.46
CA LYS A 211 -10.18 0.41 -11.04
C LYS A 211 -11.09 0.56 -12.25
N PRO A 212 -11.95 -0.43 -12.56
CA PRO A 212 -12.94 -0.27 -13.61
C PRO A 212 -13.72 1.01 -13.34
N GLU A 213 -13.86 1.86 -14.34
CA GLU A 213 -14.81 2.98 -14.25
C GLU A 213 -16.17 2.40 -13.86
N LYS A 214 -16.72 2.87 -12.74
CA LYS A 214 -18.10 2.52 -12.39
C LYS A 214 -18.96 3.06 -13.52
N LYS A 215 -19.39 2.19 -14.44
CA LYS A 215 -20.48 2.53 -15.36
C LYS A 215 -21.65 2.89 -14.46
N ILE A 216 -21.96 4.17 -14.39
CA ILE A 216 -23.16 4.65 -13.71
C ILE A 216 -24.31 4.10 -14.54
N THR A 217 -24.83 2.92 -14.16
CA THR A 217 -26.07 2.39 -14.70
C THR A 217 -27.19 3.24 -14.13
N VAL A 218 -27.50 4.30 -14.84
CA VAL A 218 -28.67 5.13 -14.53
C VAL A 218 -29.89 4.38 -15.01
N GLU A 219 -30.79 4.00 -14.11
CA GLU A 219 -32.09 3.48 -14.49
C GLU A 219 -32.94 4.65 -14.98
N LEU A 220 -33.02 4.78 -16.30
CA LEU A 220 -33.90 5.73 -16.96
C LEU A 220 -35.32 5.14 -17.07
N ASN A 221 -36.35 5.96 -16.83
CA ASN A 221 -37.71 5.57 -17.14
C ASN A 221 -37.96 5.59 -18.65
N ASP A 222 -39.14 5.16 -19.11
CA ASP A 222 -39.44 4.99 -20.55
C ASP A 222 -39.39 6.31 -21.31
N GLU A 223 -39.86 7.42 -20.72
CA GLU A 223 -39.77 8.75 -21.32
C GLU A 223 -38.33 9.25 -21.43
N GLU A 224 -37.54 9.06 -20.40
CA GLU A 224 -36.12 9.43 -20.38
C GLU A 224 -35.31 8.60 -21.38
N LYS A 225 -35.58 7.29 -21.49
CA LYS A 225 -34.98 6.41 -22.51
C LYS A 225 -35.30 6.87 -23.91
N ALA A 226 -36.55 7.23 -24.18
CA ALA A 226 -36.98 7.69 -25.51
C ALA A 226 -36.21 8.97 -25.92
N VAL A 227 -36.09 9.97 -25.04
CA VAL A 227 -35.32 11.19 -25.30
C VAL A 227 -33.84 10.89 -25.46
N PHE A 228 -33.28 10.02 -24.64
CA PHE A 228 -31.87 9.65 -24.70
C PHE A 228 -31.51 8.90 -25.99
N GLU A 229 -32.36 8.00 -26.47
CA GLU A 229 -32.15 7.30 -27.75
C GLU A 229 -32.23 8.23 -28.96
N LEU A 230 -33.08 9.27 -28.92
CA LEU A 230 -33.11 10.31 -29.96
C LEU A 230 -31.80 11.12 -29.93
N LEU A 231 -31.36 11.51 -28.75
CA LEU A 231 -30.10 12.26 -28.57
C LEU A 231 -28.89 11.46 -29.05
N LYS A 232 -28.82 10.17 -28.77
CA LYS A 232 -27.76 9.28 -29.27
C LYS A 232 -27.61 9.27 -30.79
N LYS A 233 -28.72 9.39 -31.49
CA LYS A 233 -28.73 9.38 -32.97
C LYS A 233 -28.24 10.68 -33.57
N ALA A 234 -28.46 11.79 -32.87
CA ALA A 234 -28.17 13.12 -33.38
C ALA A 234 -26.84 13.72 -32.85
N ASP A 235 -26.30 13.13 -31.74
CA ASP A 235 -25.13 13.59 -31.00
C ASP A 235 -25.28 15.02 -30.46
N LYS A 236 -25.75 15.96 -31.28
CA LYS A 236 -26.08 17.35 -30.94
C LYS A 236 -27.33 17.79 -31.77
N ILE A 237 -28.33 18.32 -31.10
CA ILE A 237 -29.61 18.70 -31.73
C ILE A 237 -30.19 19.95 -31.05
N ASP A 238 -30.97 20.77 -31.79
CA ASP A 238 -31.71 21.88 -31.21
C ASP A 238 -32.72 21.38 -30.14
N LEU A 239 -32.83 22.12 -29.04
CA LEU A 239 -33.66 21.72 -27.90
C LEU A 239 -35.14 21.57 -28.27
N ASN A 240 -35.70 22.46 -29.14
CA ASN A 240 -37.10 22.42 -29.57
C ASN A 240 -37.30 21.28 -30.54
N GLU A 241 -36.36 21.06 -31.46
CA GLU A 241 -36.43 19.95 -32.42
C GLU A 241 -36.39 18.61 -31.67
N LEU A 242 -35.52 18.41 -30.70
CA LEU A 242 -35.49 17.18 -29.88
C LEU A 242 -36.80 16.98 -29.12
N LYS A 243 -37.39 18.08 -28.61
CA LYS A 243 -38.67 18.05 -27.93
C LYS A 243 -39.81 17.60 -28.86
N ASP A 244 -39.87 18.17 -30.05
CA ASP A 244 -40.91 17.83 -31.05
C ASP A 244 -40.77 16.38 -31.51
N GLN A 245 -39.56 15.92 -31.75
CA GLN A 245 -39.26 14.51 -32.08
C GLN A 245 -39.64 13.54 -30.98
N SER A 246 -39.53 13.95 -29.71
CA SER A 246 -39.86 13.10 -28.57
C SER A 246 -41.33 12.82 -28.40
N GLY A 247 -42.22 13.67 -28.95
CA GLY A 247 -43.67 13.57 -28.81
C GLY A 247 -44.21 13.70 -27.38
N LEU A 248 -43.35 14.12 -26.44
CA LEU A 248 -43.73 14.21 -25.03
C LEU A 248 -44.48 15.50 -24.70
N SER A 249 -45.43 15.43 -23.77
CA SER A 249 -46.03 16.65 -23.21
C SER A 249 -45.00 17.51 -22.50
N ASN A 250 -45.22 18.83 -22.43
CA ASN A 250 -44.30 19.79 -21.82
C ASN A 250 -43.82 19.34 -20.43
N LYS A 251 -44.74 18.87 -19.60
CA LYS A 251 -44.41 18.41 -18.23
C LYS A 251 -43.51 17.17 -18.19
N LYS A 252 -43.74 16.21 -19.10
CA LYS A 252 -42.92 14.99 -19.21
C LYS A 252 -41.55 15.32 -19.81
N TRP A 253 -41.53 16.15 -20.84
CA TRP A 253 -40.31 16.67 -21.46
C TRP A 253 -39.38 17.36 -20.45
N ASP A 254 -39.88 18.34 -19.72
CA ASP A 254 -39.11 19.10 -18.75
C ASP A 254 -38.52 18.22 -17.66
N LYS A 255 -39.28 17.18 -17.26
CA LYS A 255 -38.80 16.20 -16.28
C LYS A 255 -37.67 15.32 -16.85
N SER A 256 -37.86 14.82 -18.08
CA SER A 256 -36.87 13.95 -18.73
C SER A 256 -35.57 14.66 -19.04
N ILE A 257 -35.62 15.88 -19.61
CA ILE A 257 -34.39 16.61 -19.92
C ILE A 257 -33.61 17.02 -18.64
N LYS A 258 -34.33 17.40 -17.57
CA LYS A 258 -33.70 17.67 -16.26
C LYS A 258 -33.06 16.43 -15.65
N ALA A 259 -33.70 15.28 -15.77
CA ALA A 259 -33.16 14.01 -15.29
C ALA A 259 -31.89 13.62 -16.07
N LEU A 260 -31.92 13.65 -17.40
CA LEU A 260 -30.74 13.36 -18.22
C LEU A 260 -29.59 14.30 -17.95
N THR A 261 -29.86 15.60 -17.73
CA THR A 261 -28.83 16.58 -17.35
C THR A 261 -28.27 16.31 -15.95
N LYS A 262 -29.17 15.99 -14.99
CA LYS A 262 -28.74 15.65 -13.61
C LYS A 262 -27.84 14.40 -13.58
N HIS A 263 -28.16 13.43 -14.42
CA HIS A 263 -27.38 12.20 -14.55
C HIS A 263 -26.14 12.35 -15.43
N LYS A 264 -25.83 13.56 -15.90
CA LYS A 264 -24.72 13.86 -16.79
C LYS A 264 -24.73 13.06 -18.10
N LEU A 265 -25.90 12.70 -18.59
CA LEU A 265 -26.08 12.00 -19.87
C LEU A 265 -26.36 12.99 -21.03
N ALA A 266 -26.84 14.17 -20.70
CA ALA A 266 -27.07 15.25 -21.64
C ALA A 266 -26.62 16.59 -21.06
N LYS A 267 -26.18 17.52 -21.92
CA LYS A 267 -25.86 18.88 -21.57
C LYS A 267 -26.59 19.85 -22.48
N VAL A 268 -27.26 20.83 -21.89
CA VAL A 268 -27.91 21.90 -22.59
C VAL A 268 -27.00 23.10 -22.68
N ASN A 269 -26.64 23.49 -23.90
CA ASN A 269 -25.75 24.61 -24.18
C ASN A 269 -26.56 25.73 -24.86
N LYS A 270 -26.34 26.97 -24.44
CA LYS A 270 -26.84 28.17 -25.08
C LYS A 270 -25.76 28.72 -26.01
N THR A 271 -26.08 28.88 -27.28
CA THR A 271 -25.22 29.49 -28.29
C THR A 271 -25.92 30.73 -28.88
N ASP A 272 -25.26 31.48 -29.74
CA ASP A 272 -25.84 32.64 -30.42
C ASP A 272 -26.97 32.21 -31.37
N ASP A 273 -26.93 30.95 -31.84
CA ASP A 273 -27.91 30.37 -32.76
C ASP A 273 -29.10 29.69 -32.06
N GLY A 274 -29.10 29.57 -30.71
CA GLY A 274 -30.18 28.95 -29.98
C GLY A 274 -29.75 28.05 -28.82
N LEU A 275 -30.67 27.18 -28.35
CA LEU A 275 -30.43 26.18 -27.31
C LEU A 275 -30.20 24.81 -27.92
N PHE A 276 -29.10 24.21 -27.69
CA PHE A 276 -28.74 22.88 -28.17
C PHE A 276 -28.55 21.89 -27.01
N VAL A 277 -28.94 20.64 -27.27
CA VAL A 277 -28.68 19.51 -26.40
C VAL A 277 -27.63 18.63 -27.04
N GLU A 278 -26.61 18.28 -26.31
CA GLU A 278 -25.56 17.33 -26.74
C GLU A 278 -25.41 16.19 -25.73
N MET A 279 -25.00 15.05 -26.23
CA MET A 279 -24.68 13.90 -25.39
C MET A 279 -23.38 14.16 -24.63
N VAL A 280 -23.30 13.81 -23.35
CA VAL A 280 -22.08 13.81 -22.56
C VAL A 280 -21.48 12.42 -22.68
N GLN A 281 -20.26 12.35 -23.22
CA GLN A 281 -19.49 11.09 -23.35
C GLN A 281 -18.97 10.59 -22.02
#